data_44ee0e077ad46b40d5ff005f9a151481
#
_entry.id   44ee0e077ad46b40d5ff005f9a151481
#
_cell.length_a   1.000
_cell.length_b   1.000
_cell.length_c   1.000
_cell.angle_alpha   90.00
_cell.angle_beta   90.00
_cell.angle_gamma   90.00
#
_symmetry.space_group_name_H-M   'P 1'
#
loop_
_entity.id
_entity.type
_entity.pdbx_description
1 polymer ?
#
loop_
_entity_poly.entity_id
_entity_poly.type
_entity_poly.pdbx_seq_one_letter_code
_entity_poly.pdbx_strand_id
1 'polypeptide(L)'
;FTGADHGVERGVEQTYQRGLPLGEALRDDVLLVYGMNGQPLPPQHGAPLRLLVPGWYGMAQVKWLADVRVLDAPFDGYQNSTAYRLKQDPDEPGEPVTRIRPKALLQPPGFPDFQTRTRIVERGTHLLTGRAWSGWGQVTRVDVSVDGGRTTCGTIGVVTVAPRPASSACRPFREVRQAPGSSRSTGVSGSGGAPAG
;
A
#
# COMPACT_ATOMS: atom_id res chain seq x y z
N PHE A 1 4.65 13.42 3.57
CA PHE A 1 3.79 13.61 2.40
C PHE A 1 2.48 14.20 2.87
N THR A 2 2.09 15.33 2.32
CA THR A 2 0.86 16.05 2.65
C THR A 2 -0.02 16.17 1.42
N GLY A 3 -1.28 15.76 1.53
CA GLY A 3 -2.32 15.98 0.53
C GLY A 3 -2.94 17.38 0.69
N ALA A 4 -3.57 17.88 -0.37
CA ALA A 4 -4.34 19.12 -0.31
C ALA A 4 -5.72 18.95 0.35
N ASP A 5 -6.11 17.70 0.60
CA ASP A 5 -7.37 17.36 1.25
C ASP A 5 -7.31 17.64 2.76
N HIS A 6 -8.38 18.23 3.26
CA HIS A 6 -8.57 18.50 4.69
C HIS A 6 -10.03 18.28 5.07
N GLY A 7 -10.27 18.10 6.35
CA GLY A 7 -11.62 17.89 6.86
C GLY A 7 -11.63 17.75 8.37
N VAL A 8 -12.79 17.49 8.93
CA VAL A 8 -12.96 17.28 10.37
C VAL A 8 -13.10 15.77 10.62
N GLU A 9 -12.21 15.21 11.44
CA GLU A 9 -12.28 13.83 11.89
C GLU A 9 -12.38 13.81 13.42
N ARG A 10 -13.44 13.20 13.96
CA ARG A 10 -13.72 13.13 15.40
C ARG A 10 -13.70 14.49 16.08
N GLY A 11 -14.19 15.54 15.39
CA GLY A 11 -14.25 16.90 15.91
C GLY A 11 -12.95 17.70 15.83
N VAL A 12 -11.90 17.14 15.26
CA VAL A 12 -10.59 17.80 15.07
C VAL A 12 -10.34 18.03 13.59
N GLU A 13 -9.98 19.26 13.23
CA GLU A 13 -9.58 19.59 11.87
C GLU A 13 -8.26 18.91 11.53
N GLN A 14 -8.23 18.24 10.40
CA GLN A 14 -7.11 17.46 9.93
C GLN A 14 -6.78 17.78 8.48
N THR A 15 -5.50 17.93 8.18
CA THR A 15 -4.94 17.82 6.82
C THR A 15 -4.43 16.40 6.65
N TYR A 16 -4.71 15.77 5.50
CA TYR A 16 -4.27 14.41 5.29
C TYR A 16 -2.75 14.32 5.10
N GLN A 17 -2.08 13.65 6.02
CA GLN A 17 -0.63 13.53 6.04
C GLN A 17 -0.19 12.09 6.34
N ARG A 18 0.87 11.64 5.66
CA ARG A 18 1.47 10.31 5.90
C ARG A 18 2.98 10.39 5.97
N GLY A 19 3.52 9.82 7.02
CA GLY A 19 4.96 9.55 7.13
C GLY A 19 5.30 8.17 6.58
N LEU A 20 6.41 8.10 5.85
CA LEU A 20 7.05 6.85 5.43
C LEU A 20 8.50 6.86 5.94
N PRO A 21 9.04 5.70 6.38
CA PRO A 21 10.47 5.57 6.58
C PRO A 21 11.22 5.95 5.30
N LEU A 22 12.35 6.63 5.43
CA LEU A 22 13.11 7.12 4.26
C LEU A 22 13.50 5.98 3.31
N GLY A 23 13.89 4.82 3.85
CA GLY A 23 14.21 3.64 3.05
C GLY A 23 13.03 3.12 2.24
N GLU A 24 11.79 3.24 2.75
CA GLU A 24 10.58 2.90 2.00
C GLU A 24 10.28 3.94 0.91
N ALA A 25 10.40 5.23 1.25
CA ALA A 25 10.12 6.31 0.31
C ALA A 25 11.11 6.35 -0.88
N LEU A 26 12.31 5.84 -0.70
CA LEU A 26 13.38 5.80 -1.71
C LEU A 26 13.41 4.50 -2.52
N ARG A 27 12.47 3.58 -2.34
CA ARG A 27 12.38 2.38 -3.18
C ARG A 27 12.09 2.76 -4.63
N ASP A 28 12.66 2.01 -5.57
CA ASP A 28 12.54 2.29 -7.00
C ASP A 28 11.10 2.19 -7.54
N ASP A 29 10.22 1.46 -6.85
CA ASP A 29 8.81 1.28 -7.20
C ASP A 29 7.86 2.27 -6.50
N VAL A 30 8.37 3.16 -5.63
CA VAL A 30 7.60 4.26 -5.05
C VAL A 30 7.60 5.42 -6.03
N LEU A 31 6.40 5.84 -6.44
CA LEU A 31 6.22 6.75 -7.57
C LEU A 31 5.41 7.99 -7.19
N LEU A 32 5.74 9.10 -7.83
CA LEU A 32 4.85 10.25 -7.96
C LEU A 32 4.10 10.11 -9.28
N VAL A 33 2.77 9.92 -9.19
CA VAL A 33 1.93 9.54 -10.32
C VAL A 33 1.07 10.72 -10.75
N TYR A 34 1.12 11.06 -12.03
CA TYR A 34 0.31 12.10 -12.68
C TYR A 34 -0.57 11.56 -13.82
N GLY A 35 -0.45 10.28 -14.13
CA GLY A 35 -1.23 9.61 -15.17
C GLY A 35 -1.62 8.19 -14.76
N MET A 36 -2.69 7.68 -15.34
CA MET A 36 -3.21 6.33 -15.10
C MET A 36 -3.73 5.71 -16.41
N ASN A 37 -3.29 4.49 -16.73
CA ASN A 37 -3.73 3.76 -17.93
C ASN A 37 -3.56 4.55 -19.24
N GLY A 38 -2.46 5.31 -19.37
CA GLY A 38 -2.17 6.12 -20.56
C GLY A 38 -2.96 7.43 -20.66
N GLN A 39 -3.72 7.81 -19.64
CA GLN A 39 -4.50 9.04 -19.56
C GLN A 39 -4.04 9.90 -18.37
N PRO A 40 -4.30 11.21 -18.37
CA PRO A 40 -4.11 12.04 -17.20
C PRO A 40 -4.82 11.45 -15.97
N LEU A 41 -4.25 11.63 -14.80
CA LEU A 41 -4.85 11.16 -13.56
C LEU A 41 -6.19 11.87 -13.31
N PRO A 42 -7.32 11.14 -13.14
CA PRO A 42 -8.60 11.76 -12.83
C PRO A 42 -8.58 12.46 -11.45
N PRO A 43 -9.37 13.53 -11.25
CA PRO A 43 -9.43 14.26 -9.97
C PRO A 43 -9.71 13.37 -8.76
N GLN A 44 -10.67 12.44 -8.84
CA GLN A 44 -11.02 11.51 -7.77
C GLN A 44 -9.90 10.51 -7.43
N HIS A 45 -8.94 10.32 -8.32
CA HIS A 45 -7.75 9.50 -8.11
C HIS A 45 -6.54 10.30 -7.61
N GLY A 46 -6.69 11.62 -7.42
CA GLY A 46 -5.70 12.48 -6.79
C GLY A 46 -4.90 13.37 -7.76
N ALA A 47 -5.48 13.72 -8.93
CA ALA A 47 -4.85 14.71 -9.82
C ALA A 47 -4.61 16.05 -9.08
N PRO A 48 -3.55 16.80 -9.43
CA PRO A 48 -2.61 16.55 -10.52
C PRO A 48 -1.52 15.54 -10.19
N LEU A 49 -1.26 15.24 -8.90
CA LEU A 49 -0.17 14.39 -8.46
C LEU A 49 -0.59 13.56 -7.25
N ARG A 50 -0.17 12.30 -7.22
CA ARG A 50 -0.35 11.45 -6.04
C ARG A 50 0.90 10.63 -5.75
N LEU A 51 1.06 10.26 -4.48
CA LEU A 51 2.02 9.27 -4.06
C LEU A 51 1.46 7.86 -4.31
N LEU A 52 2.28 6.96 -4.86
CA LEU A 52 2.00 5.54 -5.00
C LEU A 52 3.10 4.74 -4.28
N VAL A 53 2.71 3.93 -3.30
CA VAL A 53 3.62 3.10 -2.49
C VAL A 53 3.19 1.64 -2.62
N PRO A 54 3.72 0.89 -3.61
CA PRO A 54 3.33 -0.50 -3.84
C PRO A 54 3.55 -1.37 -2.61
N GLY A 55 2.60 -2.25 -2.33
CA GLY A 55 2.64 -3.15 -1.18
C GLY A 55 2.18 -2.54 0.15
N TRP A 56 1.94 -1.23 0.22
CA TRP A 56 1.36 -0.58 1.40
C TRP A 56 -0.16 -0.47 1.30
N TYR A 57 -0.84 -0.39 2.45
CA TYR A 57 -2.28 -0.16 2.47
C TYR A 57 -2.65 1.17 1.79
N GLY A 58 -3.89 1.24 1.29
CA GLY A 58 -4.38 2.36 0.49
C GLY A 58 -4.22 3.74 1.13
N MET A 59 -4.28 3.83 2.45
CA MET A 59 -4.10 5.09 3.17
C MET A 59 -2.67 5.67 3.09
N ALA A 60 -1.67 4.90 2.66
CA ALA A 60 -0.33 5.44 2.39
C ALA A 60 -0.22 6.11 1.00
N GLN A 61 -1.22 5.92 0.15
CA GLN A 61 -1.26 6.43 -1.23
C GLN A 61 -1.83 7.86 -1.23
N VAL A 62 -1.05 8.84 -0.75
CA VAL A 62 -1.52 10.22 -0.61
C VAL A 62 -1.95 10.80 -1.95
N LYS A 63 -3.23 11.20 -2.05
CA LYS A 63 -3.82 11.86 -3.21
C LYS A 63 -3.65 13.37 -3.10
N TRP A 64 -3.80 14.07 -4.25
CA TRP A 64 -3.66 15.52 -4.32
C TRP A 64 -2.42 16.02 -3.60
N LEU A 65 -1.28 15.36 -3.89
CA LEU A 65 -0.03 15.61 -3.19
C LEU A 65 0.40 17.08 -3.35
N ALA A 66 0.51 17.78 -2.22
CA ALA A 66 0.83 19.20 -2.16
C ALA A 66 2.23 19.47 -1.61
N ASP A 67 2.72 18.62 -0.68
CA ASP A 67 4.02 18.84 -0.04
C ASP A 67 4.73 17.53 0.28
N VAL A 68 6.06 17.55 0.18
CA VAL A 68 6.95 16.45 0.55
C VAL A 68 8.09 16.99 1.39
N ARG A 69 8.21 16.50 2.62
CA ARG A 69 9.27 16.91 3.56
C ARG A 69 10.08 15.70 4.01
N VAL A 70 11.38 15.89 4.09
CA VAL A 70 12.27 14.97 4.79
C VAL A 70 12.38 15.47 6.24
N LEU A 71 12.13 14.56 7.17
CA LEU A 71 12.18 14.83 8.61
C LEU A 71 13.39 14.12 9.20
N ASP A 72 13.93 14.68 10.27
CA ASP A 72 15.02 14.13 11.08
C ASP A 72 14.51 13.21 12.21
N ALA A 73 13.19 13.20 12.43
CA ALA A 73 12.50 12.37 13.41
C ALA A 73 11.32 11.60 12.78
N PRO A 74 10.86 10.50 13.39
CA PRO A 74 9.66 9.81 12.95
C PRO A 74 8.44 10.74 12.95
N PHE A 75 7.64 10.66 11.87
CA PHE A 75 6.40 11.42 11.76
C PHE A 75 5.32 10.87 12.71
N ASP A 76 4.82 11.69 13.60
CA ASP A 76 3.84 11.36 14.63
C ASP A 76 2.43 11.94 14.38
N GLY A 77 2.19 12.47 13.18
CA GLY A 77 0.90 13.06 12.81
C GLY A 77 -0.27 12.08 12.96
N TYR A 78 -1.47 12.62 13.12
CA TYR A 78 -2.71 11.93 13.49
C TYR A 78 -2.95 10.62 12.72
N GLN A 79 -2.78 10.62 11.39
CA GLN A 79 -3.01 9.43 10.57
C GLN A 79 -2.00 8.30 10.82
N ASN A 80 -0.79 8.60 11.31
CA ASN A 80 0.21 7.59 11.65
C ASN A 80 0.10 7.12 13.11
N SER A 81 -0.15 8.05 14.03
CA SER A 81 -0.12 7.78 15.47
C SER A 81 -1.47 7.30 16.01
N THR A 82 -2.58 7.73 15.43
CA THR A 82 -3.91 7.55 16.00
C THR A 82 -4.89 6.83 15.08
N ALA A 83 -5.08 7.32 13.83
CA ALA A 83 -6.18 6.88 13.00
C ALA A 83 -5.99 5.46 12.42
N TYR A 84 -4.80 5.14 11.93
CA TYR A 84 -4.53 3.88 11.23
C TYR A 84 -3.61 2.98 12.06
N ARG A 85 -4.21 2.31 13.03
CA ARG A 85 -3.52 1.35 13.89
C ARG A 85 -4.20 -0.01 13.88
N LEU A 86 -3.41 -1.07 13.84
CA LEU A 86 -3.89 -2.44 14.00
C LEU A 86 -3.91 -2.75 15.49
N LYS A 87 -5.09 -3.04 16.01
CA LYS A 87 -5.33 -3.39 17.41
C LYS A 87 -5.95 -4.77 17.47
N GLN A 88 -5.55 -5.56 18.46
CA GLN A 88 -6.22 -6.81 18.82
C GLN A 88 -7.25 -6.55 19.92
N ASP A 89 -6.93 -5.62 20.82
CA ASP A 89 -7.83 -5.13 21.85
C ASP A 89 -8.13 -3.64 21.63
N PRO A 90 -9.37 -3.16 21.85
CA PRO A 90 -9.71 -1.73 21.73
C PRO A 90 -8.83 -0.81 22.55
N ASP A 91 -8.39 -1.26 23.75
CA ASP A 91 -7.66 -0.45 24.71
C ASP A 91 -6.14 -0.39 24.47
N GLU A 92 -5.62 -1.27 23.57
CA GLU A 92 -4.20 -1.24 23.28
C GLU A 92 -3.82 -0.13 22.30
N PRO A 93 -2.57 0.37 22.35
CA PRO A 93 -2.10 1.39 21.40
C PRO A 93 -2.05 0.86 19.96
N GLY A 94 -1.90 -0.46 19.78
CA GLY A 94 -1.83 -1.12 18.50
C GLY A 94 -0.53 -0.81 17.73
N GLU A 95 -0.39 -1.41 16.54
CA GLU A 95 0.73 -1.22 15.62
C GLU A 95 0.33 -0.29 14.46
N PRO A 96 1.24 0.55 13.96
CA PRO A 96 0.97 1.35 12.77
C PRO A 96 0.64 0.45 11.57
N VAL A 97 -0.40 0.81 10.83
CA VAL A 97 -0.74 0.15 9.55
C VAL A 97 0.29 0.56 8.50
N THR A 98 1.00 -0.41 7.94
CA THR A 98 2.08 -0.21 6.97
C THR A 98 1.88 -1.05 5.71
N ARG A 99 2.63 -2.14 5.56
CA ARG A 99 2.54 -3.05 4.42
C ARG A 99 1.32 -3.96 4.52
N ILE A 100 0.72 -4.26 3.38
CA ILE A 100 -0.45 -5.15 3.29
C ILE A 100 -0.07 -6.54 3.81
N ARG A 101 -0.74 -6.99 4.84
CA ARG A 101 -0.63 -8.37 5.34
C ARG A 101 -1.11 -9.35 4.26
N PRO A 102 -0.65 -10.61 4.25
CA PRO A 102 -1.12 -11.61 3.29
C PRO A 102 -2.64 -11.66 3.26
N LYS A 103 -3.18 -11.59 2.06
CA LYS A 103 -4.63 -11.63 1.79
C LYS A 103 -4.91 -12.58 0.64
N ALA A 104 -6.06 -13.23 0.71
CA ALA A 104 -6.63 -13.97 -0.39
C ALA A 104 -8.07 -13.53 -0.61
N LEU A 105 -8.47 -13.41 -1.87
CA LEU A 105 -9.82 -13.15 -2.31
C LEU A 105 -10.24 -14.26 -3.25
N LEU A 106 -11.26 -15.02 -2.84
CA LEU A 106 -11.89 -16.01 -3.69
C LEU A 106 -13.04 -15.38 -4.45
N GLN A 107 -13.12 -15.64 -5.75
CA GLN A 107 -14.29 -15.36 -6.56
C GLN A 107 -15.19 -16.63 -6.52
N PRO A 108 -16.19 -16.67 -5.64
CA PRO A 108 -17.01 -17.86 -5.48
C PRO A 108 -17.92 -18.04 -6.69
N PRO A 109 -18.20 -19.30 -7.09
CA PRO A 109 -19.16 -19.60 -8.14
C PRO A 109 -20.60 -19.31 -7.70
N GLY A 110 -21.53 -19.34 -8.63
CA GLY A 110 -22.98 -19.24 -8.37
C GLY A 110 -23.48 -17.84 -8.06
N PHE A 111 -24.74 -17.77 -7.70
CA PHE A 111 -25.43 -16.51 -7.39
C PHE A 111 -25.24 -16.13 -5.92
N PRO A 112 -24.94 -14.85 -5.63
CA PRO A 112 -24.85 -14.38 -4.25
C PRO A 112 -26.23 -14.19 -3.63
N ASP A 113 -26.41 -14.67 -2.41
CA ASP A 113 -27.37 -14.10 -1.50
C ASP A 113 -26.71 -12.92 -0.77
N PHE A 114 -27.25 -11.71 -0.98
CA PHE A 114 -26.64 -10.48 -0.47
C PHE A 114 -26.64 -10.39 1.05
N GLN A 115 -27.60 -10.98 1.72
CA GLN A 115 -27.72 -10.88 3.18
C GLN A 115 -26.78 -11.86 3.90
N THR A 116 -26.84 -13.13 3.52
CA THR A 116 -26.05 -14.17 4.18
C THR A 116 -24.67 -14.36 3.58
N ARG A 117 -24.41 -13.79 2.41
CA ARG A 117 -23.22 -14.05 1.58
C ARG A 117 -23.05 -15.50 1.15
N THR A 118 -24.08 -16.30 1.31
CA THR A 118 -24.12 -17.68 0.82
C THR A 118 -24.15 -17.70 -0.70
N ARG A 119 -23.53 -18.70 -1.29
CA ARG A 119 -23.58 -18.92 -2.75
C ARG A 119 -24.41 -20.16 -3.04
N ILE A 120 -25.36 -20.01 -3.95
CA ILE A 120 -26.17 -21.12 -4.45
C ILE A 120 -25.53 -21.60 -5.74
N VAL A 121 -25.17 -22.87 -5.77
CA VAL A 121 -24.56 -23.54 -6.92
C VAL A 121 -25.30 -24.84 -7.21
N GLU A 122 -25.33 -25.25 -8.46
CA GLU A 122 -25.82 -26.59 -8.83
C GLU A 122 -24.83 -27.65 -8.34
N ARG A 123 -25.34 -28.87 -8.16
CA ARG A 123 -24.48 -30.00 -7.77
C ARG A 123 -23.53 -30.35 -8.93
N GLY A 124 -22.23 -30.37 -8.69
CA GLY A 124 -21.25 -30.70 -9.71
C GLY A 124 -19.85 -30.19 -9.39
N THR A 125 -19.00 -30.21 -10.40
CA THR A 125 -17.63 -29.69 -10.34
C THR A 125 -17.65 -28.20 -10.68
N HIS A 126 -17.08 -27.38 -9.81
CA HIS A 126 -16.99 -25.94 -9.99
C HIS A 126 -15.53 -25.49 -10.02
N LEU A 127 -15.22 -24.57 -10.94
CA LEU A 127 -13.94 -23.90 -10.97
C LEU A 127 -13.94 -22.78 -9.92
N LEU A 128 -12.98 -22.84 -8.99
CA LEU A 128 -12.72 -21.74 -8.04
C LEU A 128 -11.57 -20.90 -8.57
N THR A 129 -11.80 -19.60 -8.68
CA THR A 129 -10.77 -18.61 -9.06
C THR A 129 -10.56 -17.61 -7.93
N GLY A 130 -9.36 -17.07 -7.83
CA GLY A 130 -9.06 -16.11 -6.77
C GLY A 130 -7.76 -15.37 -7.02
N ARG A 131 -7.44 -14.48 -6.08
CA ARG A 131 -6.18 -13.73 -6.07
C ARG A 131 -5.64 -13.74 -4.66
N ALA A 132 -4.31 -13.83 -4.53
CA ALA A 132 -3.63 -13.68 -3.26
C ALA A 132 -2.47 -12.68 -3.44
N TRP A 133 -2.25 -11.87 -2.43
CA TRP A 133 -1.18 -10.86 -2.46
C TRP A 133 -0.71 -10.53 -1.05
N SER A 134 0.49 -9.95 -0.96
CA SER A 134 1.10 -9.46 0.26
C SER A 134 2.00 -8.26 -0.04
N GLY A 135 2.10 -7.32 0.87
CA GLY A 135 3.09 -6.25 0.82
C GLY A 135 4.46 -6.65 1.37
N TRP A 136 4.56 -7.82 1.98
CA TRP A 136 5.80 -8.30 2.61
C TRP A 136 6.65 -9.18 1.71
N GLY A 137 6.06 -9.75 0.68
CA GLY A 137 6.75 -10.63 -0.23
C GLY A 137 5.79 -11.43 -1.11
N GLN A 138 6.36 -12.35 -1.87
CA GLN A 138 5.60 -13.22 -2.76
C GLN A 138 4.81 -14.24 -1.94
N VAL A 139 3.53 -14.41 -2.29
CA VAL A 139 2.69 -15.49 -1.74
C VAL A 139 3.11 -16.80 -2.39
N THR A 140 3.55 -17.77 -1.59
CA THR A 140 4.05 -19.05 -2.06
C THR A 140 3.00 -20.16 -2.03
N ARG A 141 1.96 -20.00 -1.19
CA ARG A 141 0.94 -21.03 -1.00
C ARG A 141 -0.41 -20.38 -0.66
N VAL A 142 -1.48 -20.97 -1.21
CA VAL A 142 -2.87 -20.65 -0.86
C VAL A 142 -3.58 -21.96 -0.58
N ASP A 143 -4.16 -22.08 0.59
CA ASP A 143 -4.95 -23.22 0.99
C ASP A 143 -6.44 -22.91 0.89
N VAL A 144 -7.23 -23.90 0.45
CA VAL A 144 -8.68 -23.79 0.34
C VAL A 144 -9.33 -24.78 1.31
N SER A 145 -10.31 -24.29 2.05
CA SER A 145 -11.13 -25.10 2.96
C SER A 145 -12.61 -24.93 2.62
N VAL A 146 -13.39 -25.99 2.76
CA VAL A 146 -14.85 -25.98 2.58
C VAL A 146 -15.62 -26.15 3.90
N ASP A 147 -14.92 -26.25 5.02
CA ASP A 147 -15.47 -26.54 6.34
C ASP A 147 -15.06 -25.52 7.41
N GLY A 148 -14.80 -24.29 7.01
CA GLY A 148 -14.40 -23.20 7.92
C GLY A 148 -12.97 -23.34 8.44
N GLY A 149 -12.08 -23.95 7.67
CA GLY A 149 -10.66 -24.07 8.02
C GLY A 149 -10.29 -25.31 8.86
N ARG A 150 -11.22 -26.21 9.08
CA ARG A 150 -10.95 -27.46 9.85
C ARG A 150 -10.12 -28.45 9.04
N THR A 151 -10.39 -28.52 7.75
CA THR A 151 -9.59 -29.31 6.80
C THR A 151 -9.18 -28.48 5.60
N THR A 152 -8.03 -28.81 5.01
CA THR A 152 -7.54 -28.21 3.79
C THR A 152 -7.87 -29.13 2.62
N CYS A 153 -8.67 -28.65 1.68
CA CYS A 153 -9.14 -29.44 0.53
C CYS A 153 -8.22 -29.40 -0.67
N GLY A 154 -7.19 -28.58 -0.66
CA GLY A 154 -6.22 -28.49 -1.77
C GLY A 154 -5.28 -27.29 -1.61
N THR A 155 -4.10 -27.45 -2.19
CA THR A 155 -3.13 -26.36 -2.33
C THR A 155 -3.14 -25.89 -3.77
N ILE A 156 -3.39 -24.61 -4.00
CA ILE A 156 -3.34 -24.01 -5.32
C ILE A 156 -1.95 -23.40 -5.49
N GLY A 157 -1.25 -23.75 -6.56
CA GLY A 157 -0.03 -23.09 -6.96
C GLY A 157 -0.31 -21.60 -7.21
N VAL A 158 0.50 -20.72 -6.64
CA VAL A 158 0.31 -19.29 -6.78
C VAL A 158 0.69 -18.84 -8.17
N VAL A 159 -0.26 -18.26 -8.88
CA VAL A 159 0.05 -17.48 -10.08
C VAL A 159 0.50 -16.10 -9.59
N THR A 160 1.79 -15.83 -9.72
CA THR A 160 2.35 -14.50 -9.45
C THR A 160 1.78 -13.53 -10.47
N VAL A 161 0.96 -12.58 -10.03
CA VAL A 161 0.70 -11.39 -10.83
C VAL A 161 1.92 -10.50 -10.65
N ALA A 162 2.85 -10.57 -11.62
CA ALA A 162 3.94 -9.61 -11.66
C ALA A 162 3.35 -8.19 -11.64
N PRO A 163 3.94 -7.24 -10.90
CA PRO A 163 3.53 -5.85 -11.02
C PRO A 163 3.66 -5.47 -12.50
N ARG A 164 2.62 -4.89 -13.07
CA ARG A 164 2.72 -4.32 -14.41
C ARG A 164 3.85 -3.29 -14.39
N PRO A 165 4.72 -3.27 -15.40
CA PRO A 165 5.72 -2.23 -15.50
C PRO A 165 5.02 -0.88 -15.41
N ALA A 166 5.62 0.04 -14.65
CA ALA A 166 5.11 1.41 -14.53
C ALA A 166 4.89 1.98 -15.93
N SER A 167 3.72 2.55 -16.18
CA SER A 167 3.44 3.21 -17.45
C SER A 167 4.42 4.38 -17.62
N SER A 168 4.64 4.80 -18.86
CA SER A 168 5.49 5.97 -19.19
C SER A 168 5.07 7.29 -18.52
N ALA A 169 3.92 7.31 -17.88
CA ALA A 169 3.37 8.41 -17.09
C ALA A 169 3.80 8.41 -15.61
N CYS A 170 4.60 7.45 -15.18
CA CYS A 170 5.10 7.35 -13.80
C CYS A 170 6.60 7.65 -13.78
N ARG A 171 7.04 8.51 -12.85
CA ARG A 171 8.46 8.77 -12.61
C ARG A 171 8.86 8.30 -11.22
N PRO A 172 10.04 7.66 -11.07
CA PRO A 172 10.59 7.35 -9.76
C PRO A 172 10.79 8.62 -8.92
N PHE A 173 10.59 8.53 -7.63
CA PHE A 173 10.79 9.63 -6.69
C PHE A 173 12.19 10.28 -6.81
N ARG A 174 13.21 9.52 -7.19
CA ARG A 174 14.59 10.01 -7.36
C ARG A 174 14.79 11.04 -8.47
N GLU A 175 13.86 11.17 -9.42
CA GLU A 175 13.99 12.09 -10.55
C GLU A 175 13.40 13.49 -10.30
N VAL A 176 12.87 13.75 -9.12
CA VAL A 176 12.45 15.11 -8.74
C VAL A 176 13.70 15.97 -8.56
N ARG A 177 14.08 16.73 -9.59
CA ARG A 177 15.17 17.69 -9.51
C ARG A 177 14.84 18.75 -8.47
N GLN A 178 15.78 19.04 -7.57
CA GLN A 178 15.70 20.21 -6.70
C GLN A 178 15.54 21.47 -7.54
N ALA A 179 14.63 22.33 -7.13
CA ALA A 179 14.55 23.67 -7.68
C ALA A 179 15.91 24.39 -7.50
N PRO A 180 16.41 25.14 -8.48
CA PRO A 180 17.67 25.87 -8.34
C PRO A 180 17.50 26.93 -7.23
N GLY A 181 18.21 26.77 -6.11
CA GLY A 181 18.23 27.78 -5.04
C GLY A 181 18.46 27.29 -3.61
N SER A 182 18.45 26.00 -3.30
CA SER A 182 18.80 25.54 -1.94
C SER A 182 20.28 25.15 -1.87
N SER A 183 21.05 25.90 -1.07
CA SER A 183 22.46 25.68 -0.80
C SER A 183 22.73 24.27 -0.23
N ARG A 184 23.65 23.57 -0.84
CA ARG A 184 24.21 22.30 -0.37
C ARG A 184 24.84 22.49 1.02
N SER A 185 24.43 21.69 1.99
CA SER A 185 25.31 21.28 3.08
C SER A 185 26.02 19.99 2.67
N THR A 186 27.29 20.12 2.40
CA THR A 186 28.23 19.05 2.12
C THR A 186 28.54 18.28 3.40
N GLY A 187 28.63 16.98 3.27
CA GLY A 187 29.43 16.14 4.15
C GLY A 187 28.71 14.93 4.71
N VAL A 188 29.03 13.76 4.15
CA VAL A 188 29.59 12.63 4.91
C VAL A 188 30.17 11.65 3.89
N SER A 189 31.50 11.65 3.81
CA SER A 189 32.31 10.56 3.29
C SER A 189 32.40 9.48 4.39
N GLY A 190 31.88 8.30 4.13
CA GLY A 190 32.04 7.13 4.99
C GLY A 190 32.65 5.99 4.19
N SER A 191 33.96 5.92 4.16
CA SER A 191 34.73 4.73 3.78
C SER A 191 34.59 3.69 4.90
N GLY A 192 33.95 2.57 4.65
CA GLY A 192 33.88 1.42 5.56
C GLY A 192 34.39 0.17 4.87
N GLY A 193 35.64 -0.20 5.18
CA GLY A 193 36.25 -1.42 4.73
C GLY A 193 35.56 -2.67 5.28
N ALA A 194 35.54 -3.72 4.47
CA ALA A 194 35.16 -5.07 4.86
C ALA A 194 36.23 -5.69 5.76
N PRO A 195 35.88 -6.51 6.75
CA PRO A 195 36.77 -7.48 7.33
C PRO A 195 36.61 -8.85 6.64
N ALA A 196 37.73 -9.38 6.19
CA ALA A 196 37.88 -10.81 5.94
C ALA A 196 38.05 -11.54 7.29
N GLY A 197 37.43 -12.70 7.39
CA GLY A 197 37.52 -13.61 8.50
C GLY A 197 36.43 -14.67 8.38
#